data_c058cf9b925ac1fd58b7a6c1f94a22cf
#
_entry.id   c058cf9b925ac1fd58b7a6c1f94a22cf
#
_cell.length_a   1.000
_cell.length_b   1.000
_cell.length_c   1.000
_cell.angle_alpha   90.00
_cell.angle_beta   90.00
_cell.angle_gamma   90.00
#
_symmetry.space_group_name_H-M   'P 1'
#
loop_
_entity.id
_entity.type
_entity.pdbx_description
1 polymer ?
#
loop_
_entity_poly.entity_id
_entity_poly.type
_entity_poly.pdbx_seq_one_letter_code
_entity_poly.pdbx_strand_id
1 'polypeptide(L)'
;IGEAIGFIPVLGSMALAIGYTVVMGWIFKYTAIAITGDMHAMGQDMAAIGGHFDIVAISNLPWIIVAIVASFAIMAMGVSGGIEKANKVMMPVLFFLFVGLGIYIAFLPGASEGYKYIFTLDPKGLANPMVWIFAFGQAFFSLSVAGNGSVIYGSYLPKNENLPGSARNVAIFDTLAA
;
A
#
# COMPACT_ATOMS: atom_id res chain seq x y z
N ILE A 1 -32.37 4.73 -10.01
CA ILE A 1 -31.97 4.63 -8.58
C ILE A 1 -30.56 4.05 -8.46
N GLY A 2 -30.22 2.95 -9.17
CA GLY A 2 -28.92 2.31 -9.11
C GLY A 2 -27.75 3.24 -9.54
N GLU A 3 -27.94 4.02 -10.59
CA GLU A 3 -26.94 4.98 -11.08
C GLU A 3 -26.65 6.09 -10.04
N ALA A 4 -27.69 6.60 -9.38
CA ALA A 4 -27.54 7.66 -8.37
C ALA A 4 -26.82 7.14 -7.11
N ILE A 5 -27.10 5.90 -6.71
CA ILE A 5 -26.41 5.26 -5.56
C ILE A 5 -24.96 4.90 -5.93
N GLY A 6 -24.73 4.42 -7.16
CA GLY A 6 -23.40 4.05 -7.66
C GLY A 6 -22.44 5.23 -7.79
N PHE A 7 -22.95 6.47 -7.87
CA PHE A 7 -22.11 7.66 -7.92
C PHE A 7 -21.34 7.93 -6.59
N ILE A 8 -21.92 7.59 -5.46
CA ILE A 8 -21.32 7.82 -4.14
C ILE A 8 -19.97 7.06 -3.98
N PRO A 9 -19.90 5.73 -4.26
CA PRO A 9 -18.62 5.02 -4.24
C PRO A 9 -17.56 5.57 -5.20
N VAL A 10 -17.98 6.10 -6.36
CA VAL A 10 -17.07 6.72 -7.32
C VAL A 10 -16.38 7.95 -6.72
N LEU A 11 -17.12 8.81 -6.04
CA LEU A 11 -16.54 9.97 -5.34
C LEU A 11 -15.55 9.53 -4.26
N GLY A 12 -15.85 8.47 -3.50
CA GLY A 12 -14.95 7.89 -2.52
C GLY A 12 -13.65 7.38 -3.17
N SER A 13 -13.75 6.69 -4.31
CA SER A 13 -12.59 6.20 -5.06
C SER A 13 -11.74 7.36 -5.61
N MET A 14 -12.36 8.45 -6.06
CA MET A 14 -11.64 9.65 -6.53
C MET A 14 -10.87 10.31 -5.37
N ALA A 15 -11.51 10.47 -4.21
CA ALA A 15 -10.86 11.02 -3.04
C ALA A 15 -9.66 10.16 -2.59
N LEU A 16 -9.84 8.84 -2.60
CA LEU A 16 -8.78 7.88 -2.31
C LEU A 16 -7.62 7.99 -3.31
N ALA A 17 -7.90 8.10 -4.61
CA ALA A 17 -6.88 8.24 -5.64
C ALA A 17 -6.04 9.53 -5.45
N ILE A 18 -6.67 10.63 -5.05
CA ILE A 18 -5.97 11.87 -4.72
C ILE A 18 -5.01 11.65 -3.54
N GLY A 19 -5.49 11.05 -2.46
CA GLY A 19 -4.67 10.73 -1.29
C GLY A 19 -3.48 9.84 -1.63
N TYR A 20 -3.70 8.76 -2.39
CA TYR A 20 -2.64 7.86 -2.84
C TYR A 20 -1.62 8.55 -3.75
N THR A 21 -2.03 9.49 -4.57
CA THR A 21 -1.11 10.24 -5.43
C THR A 21 -0.15 11.09 -4.60
N VAL A 22 -0.62 11.69 -3.52
CA VAL A 22 0.23 12.43 -2.58
C VAL A 22 1.24 11.50 -1.89
N VAL A 23 0.77 10.37 -1.37
CA VAL A 23 1.64 9.35 -0.73
C VAL A 23 2.68 8.81 -1.70
N MET A 24 2.29 8.57 -2.95
CA MET A 24 3.21 8.11 -4.00
C MET A 24 4.29 9.17 -4.29
N GLY A 25 3.94 10.46 -4.27
CA GLY A 25 4.91 11.53 -4.34
C GLY A 25 5.92 11.48 -3.19
N TRP A 26 5.48 11.21 -1.96
CA TRP A 26 6.41 11.02 -0.83
C TRP A 26 7.35 9.83 -1.06
N ILE A 27 6.84 8.70 -1.53
CA ILE A 27 7.64 7.51 -1.81
C ILE A 27 8.72 7.82 -2.87
N PHE A 28 8.36 8.49 -3.97
CA PHE A 28 9.34 8.90 -4.97
C PHE A 28 10.41 9.83 -4.40
N LYS A 29 10.02 10.81 -3.60
CA LYS A 29 10.96 11.71 -2.95
C LYS A 29 11.90 10.97 -2.01
N TYR A 30 11.36 10.11 -1.12
CA TYR A 30 12.19 9.31 -0.22
C TYR A 30 13.11 8.34 -0.96
N THR A 31 12.65 7.76 -2.06
CA THR A 31 13.50 6.93 -2.93
C THR A 31 14.68 7.73 -3.49
N ALA A 32 14.44 8.95 -3.96
CA ALA A 32 15.49 9.83 -4.45
C ALA A 32 16.49 10.18 -3.34
N ILE A 33 16.02 10.56 -2.15
CA ILE A 33 16.85 10.90 -1.00
C ILE A 33 17.68 9.69 -0.53
N ALA A 34 17.11 8.47 -0.61
CA ALA A 34 17.84 7.26 -0.27
C ALA A 34 18.97 6.97 -1.29
N ILE A 35 18.71 7.20 -2.58
CA ILE A 35 19.72 7.01 -3.65
C ILE A 35 20.82 8.07 -3.58
N THR A 36 20.49 9.33 -3.29
CA THR A 36 21.49 10.42 -3.14
C THR A 36 22.34 10.28 -1.89
N GLY A 37 21.93 9.48 -0.91
CA GLY A 37 22.64 9.30 0.35
C GLY A 37 22.26 10.31 1.44
N ASP A 38 21.40 11.27 1.16
CA ASP A 38 20.94 12.27 2.14
C ASP A 38 20.26 11.61 3.35
N MET A 39 19.52 10.50 3.11
CA MET A 39 18.93 9.72 4.19
C MET A 39 19.99 9.08 5.09
N HIS A 40 21.12 8.63 4.53
CA HIS A 40 22.23 8.09 5.30
C HIS A 40 22.94 9.18 6.12
N ALA A 41 23.01 10.40 5.60
CA ALA A 41 23.58 11.56 6.29
C ALA A 41 22.75 11.96 7.54
N MET A 42 21.45 11.72 7.56
CA MET A 42 20.61 11.95 8.75
C MET A 42 20.89 10.94 9.88
N GLY A 43 21.50 9.80 9.57
CA GLY A 43 21.90 8.77 10.55
C GLY A 43 20.71 8.20 11.31
N GLN A 44 20.84 8.12 12.64
CA GLN A 44 19.81 7.64 13.56
C GLN A 44 19.15 8.79 14.35
N ASP A 45 19.30 10.03 13.91
CA ASP A 45 18.68 11.18 14.55
C ASP A 45 17.18 11.24 14.21
N MET A 46 16.37 10.79 15.16
CA MET A 46 14.89 10.75 15.02
C MET A 46 14.29 12.16 14.86
N ALA A 47 14.92 13.19 15.40
CA ALA A 47 14.47 14.58 15.25
C ALA A 47 14.74 15.08 13.82
N ALA A 48 15.89 14.76 13.26
CA ALA A 48 16.25 15.10 11.89
C ALA A 48 15.32 14.36 10.89
N ILE A 49 15.05 13.08 11.11
CA ILE A 49 14.15 12.27 10.27
C ILE A 49 12.71 12.81 10.34
N GLY A 50 12.21 13.11 11.54
CA GLY A 50 10.86 13.67 11.73
C GLY A 50 10.70 15.05 11.11
N GLY A 51 11.65 15.95 11.33
CA GLY A 51 11.65 17.30 10.74
C GLY A 51 11.76 17.26 9.21
N HIS A 52 12.48 16.28 8.66
CA HIS A 52 12.54 16.08 7.22
C HIS A 52 11.18 15.63 6.66
N PHE A 53 10.45 14.77 7.37
CA PHE A 53 9.11 14.35 6.97
C PHE A 53 8.14 15.53 6.90
N ASP A 54 8.17 16.44 7.87
CA ASP A 54 7.32 17.65 7.88
C ASP A 54 7.58 18.52 6.64
N ILE A 55 8.85 18.69 6.26
CA ILE A 55 9.23 19.41 5.04
C ILE A 55 8.73 18.69 3.78
N VAL A 56 8.87 17.37 3.74
CA VAL A 56 8.41 16.56 2.62
C VAL A 56 6.90 16.62 2.46
N ALA A 57 6.16 16.60 3.57
CA ALA A 57 4.71 16.66 3.56
C ALA A 57 4.18 17.98 2.94
N ILE A 58 4.87 19.09 3.18
CA ILE A 58 4.46 20.42 2.69
C ILE A 58 4.99 20.71 1.27
N SER A 59 6.24 20.29 0.96
CA SER A 59 6.94 20.64 -0.30
C SER A 59 7.09 19.42 -1.23
N ASN A 60 5.97 18.79 -1.60
CA ASN A 60 5.99 17.54 -2.38
C ASN A 60 5.48 17.69 -3.83
N LEU A 61 5.08 18.89 -4.25
CA LEU A 61 4.42 19.10 -5.54
C LEU A 61 5.18 18.54 -6.76
N PRO A 62 6.51 18.74 -6.92
CA PRO A 62 7.24 18.18 -8.05
C PRO A 62 7.17 16.65 -8.10
N TRP A 63 7.26 16.01 -6.95
CA TRP A 63 7.22 14.56 -6.83
C TRP A 63 5.82 13.98 -7.03
N ILE A 64 4.77 14.74 -6.67
CA ILE A 64 3.38 14.42 -7.01
C ILE A 64 3.21 14.45 -8.53
N ILE A 65 3.77 15.44 -9.22
CA ILE A 65 3.73 15.51 -10.69
C ILE A 65 4.43 14.30 -11.30
N VAL A 66 5.60 13.91 -10.80
CA VAL A 66 6.30 12.70 -11.24
C VAL A 66 5.43 11.46 -11.03
N ALA A 67 4.78 11.33 -9.89
CA ALA A 67 3.88 10.23 -9.57
C ALA A 67 2.69 10.16 -10.55
N ILE A 68 2.07 11.30 -10.84
CA ILE A 68 0.96 11.42 -11.81
C ILE A 68 1.44 10.98 -13.20
N VAL A 69 2.54 11.54 -13.67
CA VAL A 69 3.08 11.22 -15.01
C VAL A 69 3.40 9.73 -15.13
N ALA A 70 4.07 9.15 -14.13
CA ALA A 70 4.39 7.74 -14.11
C ALA A 70 3.13 6.85 -14.14
N SER A 71 2.12 7.18 -13.33
CA SER A 71 0.86 6.44 -13.29
C SER A 71 0.11 6.52 -14.61
N PHE A 72 -0.02 7.71 -15.19
CA PHE A 72 -0.68 7.88 -16.48
C PHE A 72 0.08 7.23 -17.62
N ALA A 73 1.41 7.23 -17.59
CA ALA A 73 2.23 6.53 -18.59
C ALA A 73 1.95 5.02 -18.58
N ILE A 74 1.89 4.41 -17.39
CA ILE A 74 1.54 2.98 -17.24
C ILE A 74 0.10 2.72 -17.69
N MET A 75 -0.84 3.56 -17.31
CA MET A 75 -2.25 3.42 -17.69
C MET A 75 -2.48 3.59 -19.20
N ALA A 76 -1.74 4.50 -19.83
CA ALA A 76 -1.83 4.73 -21.28
C ALA A 76 -1.41 3.52 -22.12
N MET A 77 -0.59 2.62 -21.57
CA MET A 77 -0.23 1.35 -22.21
C MET A 77 -1.34 0.28 -22.10
N GLY A 78 -2.44 0.60 -21.44
CA GLY A 78 -3.58 -0.29 -21.23
C GLY A 78 -3.37 -1.33 -20.12
N VAL A 79 -4.37 -2.21 -19.95
CA VAL A 79 -4.37 -3.20 -18.86
C VAL A 79 -3.27 -4.24 -19.05
N SER A 80 -3.26 -4.94 -20.19
CA SER A 80 -2.30 -6.02 -20.45
C SER A 80 -0.89 -5.52 -20.76
N GLY A 81 -0.75 -4.41 -21.48
CA GLY A 81 0.54 -3.83 -21.86
C GLY A 81 1.19 -2.99 -20.77
N GLY A 82 0.40 -2.36 -19.90
CA GLY A 82 0.84 -1.45 -18.86
C GLY A 82 0.70 -2.04 -17.46
N ILE A 83 -0.51 -2.07 -16.93
CA ILE A 83 -0.77 -2.42 -15.54
C ILE A 83 -0.29 -3.84 -15.21
N GLU A 84 -0.68 -4.82 -16.02
CA GLU A 84 -0.29 -6.23 -15.80
C GLU A 84 1.22 -6.42 -15.91
N LYS A 85 1.84 -5.82 -16.92
CA LYS A 85 3.29 -5.94 -17.15
C LYS A 85 4.10 -5.25 -16.05
N ALA A 86 3.66 -4.07 -15.60
CA ALA A 86 4.27 -3.39 -14.47
C ALA A 86 4.17 -4.23 -13.19
N ASN A 87 2.99 -4.78 -12.89
CA ASN A 87 2.78 -5.61 -11.72
C ASN A 87 3.61 -6.91 -11.73
N LYS A 88 3.78 -7.55 -12.89
CA LYS A 88 4.62 -8.75 -13.03
C LYS A 88 6.08 -8.52 -12.64
N VAL A 89 6.56 -7.29 -12.76
CA VAL A 89 7.93 -6.93 -12.35
C VAL A 89 7.92 -6.39 -10.91
N MET A 90 7.02 -5.47 -10.60
CA MET A 90 7.01 -4.77 -9.31
C MET A 90 6.68 -5.69 -8.14
N MET A 91 5.72 -6.61 -8.30
CA MET A 91 5.30 -7.50 -7.21
C MET A 91 6.39 -8.46 -6.75
N PRO A 92 7.10 -9.20 -7.60
CA PRO A 92 8.23 -10.01 -7.16
C PRO A 92 9.35 -9.19 -6.52
N VAL A 93 9.69 -8.02 -7.09
CA VAL A 93 10.72 -7.14 -6.52
C VAL A 93 10.32 -6.70 -5.12
N LEU A 94 9.07 -6.25 -4.94
CA LEU A 94 8.53 -5.86 -3.64
C LEU A 94 8.61 -7.03 -2.63
N PHE A 95 8.16 -8.22 -3.04
CA PHE A 95 8.17 -9.42 -2.20
C PHE A 95 9.59 -9.76 -1.73
N PHE A 96 10.56 -9.85 -2.63
CA PHE A 96 11.95 -10.15 -2.26
C PHE A 96 12.56 -9.04 -1.41
N LEU A 97 12.21 -7.79 -1.64
CA LEU A 97 12.66 -6.67 -0.83
C LEU A 97 12.12 -6.79 0.60
N PHE A 98 10.83 -7.07 0.79
CA PHE A 98 10.23 -7.26 2.12
C PHE A 98 10.81 -8.45 2.86
N VAL A 99 10.96 -9.60 2.18
CA VAL A 99 11.58 -10.79 2.80
C VAL A 99 13.02 -10.51 3.19
N GLY A 100 13.80 -9.89 2.30
CA GLY A 100 15.18 -9.51 2.58
C GLY A 100 15.31 -8.54 3.76
N LEU A 101 14.42 -7.52 3.80
CA LEU A 101 14.36 -6.56 4.89
C LEU A 101 13.95 -7.22 6.20
N GLY A 102 12.95 -8.11 6.18
CA GLY A 102 12.51 -8.87 7.34
C GLY A 102 13.64 -9.74 7.92
N ILE A 103 14.38 -10.44 7.06
CA ILE A 103 15.56 -11.20 7.47
C ILE A 103 16.63 -10.29 8.06
N TYR A 104 16.93 -9.16 7.41
CA TYR A 104 17.92 -8.20 7.90
C TYR A 104 17.54 -7.64 9.28
N ILE A 105 16.28 -7.24 9.47
CA ILE A 105 15.78 -6.71 10.75
C ILE A 105 15.89 -7.78 11.86
N ALA A 106 15.68 -9.05 11.55
CA ALA A 106 15.77 -10.14 12.53
C ALA A 106 17.16 -10.25 13.20
N PHE A 107 18.21 -9.80 12.52
CA PHE A 107 19.58 -9.77 13.06
C PHE A 107 19.96 -8.47 13.79
N LEU A 108 19.06 -7.47 13.81
CA LEU A 108 19.33 -6.21 14.50
C LEU A 108 19.19 -6.36 16.04
N PRO A 109 20.01 -5.63 16.81
CA PRO A 109 19.84 -5.58 18.27
C PRO A 109 18.44 -5.06 18.63
N GLY A 110 17.75 -5.76 19.53
CA GLY A 110 16.39 -5.36 19.95
C GLY A 110 15.24 -5.90 19.09
N ALA A 111 15.51 -6.53 17.95
CA ALA A 111 14.48 -7.11 17.08
C ALA A 111 13.59 -8.13 17.81
N SER A 112 14.15 -8.87 18.78
CA SER A 112 13.41 -9.85 19.58
C SER A 112 12.23 -9.26 20.35
N GLU A 113 12.34 -8.01 20.81
CA GLU A 113 11.25 -7.33 21.52
C GLU A 113 10.10 -6.98 20.55
N GLY A 114 10.44 -6.53 19.34
CA GLY A 114 9.45 -6.26 18.29
C GLY A 114 8.70 -7.53 17.88
N TYR A 115 9.40 -8.63 17.64
CA TYR A 115 8.78 -9.91 17.33
C TYR A 115 7.92 -10.43 18.48
N LYS A 116 8.39 -10.33 19.72
CA LYS A 116 7.61 -10.69 20.90
C LYS A 116 6.32 -9.88 21.00
N TYR A 117 6.37 -8.58 20.70
CA TYR A 117 5.18 -7.72 20.68
C TYR A 117 4.16 -8.18 19.64
N ILE A 118 4.58 -8.45 18.41
CA ILE A 118 3.70 -8.89 17.30
C ILE A 118 3.04 -10.23 17.60
N PHE A 119 3.79 -11.20 18.16
CA PHE A 119 3.30 -12.54 18.42
C PHE A 119 2.70 -12.73 19.81
N THR A 120 2.64 -11.69 20.65
CA THR A 120 1.98 -11.76 21.96
C THR A 120 0.49 -11.53 21.79
N LEU A 121 -0.29 -12.60 21.95
CA LEU A 121 -1.74 -12.52 21.97
C LEU A 121 -2.22 -11.89 23.30
N ASP A 122 -2.98 -10.81 23.21
CA ASP A 122 -3.73 -10.26 24.34
C ASP A 122 -5.22 -10.64 24.22
N PRO A 123 -5.68 -11.64 24.99
CA PRO A 123 -7.08 -12.06 24.96
C PRO A 123 -8.06 -10.96 25.38
N LYS A 124 -7.61 -9.99 26.19
CA LYS A 124 -8.43 -8.84 26.61
C LYS A 124 -8.73 -7.90 25.44
N GLY A 125 -7.78 -7.79 24.50
CA GLY A 125 -7.97 -7.03 23.26
C GLY A 125 -9.12 -7.60 22.42
N LEU A 126 -9.29 -8.90 22.37
CA LEU A 126 -10.38 -9.54 21.61
C LEU A 126 -11.78 -9.24 22.18
N ALA A 127 -11.88 -8.92 23.45
CA ALA A 127 -13.13 -8.50 24.10
C ALA A 127 -13.48 -7.03 23.85
N ASN A 128 -12.57 -6.25 23.28
CA ASN A 128 -12.78 -4.83 23.01
C ASN A 128 -13.40 -4.66 21.60
N PRO A 129 -14.65 -4.13 21.48
CA PRO A 129 -15.29 -3.93 20.17
C PRO A 129 -14.51 -3.02 19.24
N MET A 130 -13.72 -2.08 19.77
CA MET A 130 -12.91 -1.14 18.99
C MET A 130 -11.84 -1.85 18.18
N VAL A 131 -11.25 -2.92 18.72
CA VAL A 131 -10.25 -3.74 18.00
C VAL A 131 -10.87 -4.35 16.74
N TRP A 132 -12.10 -4.83 16.86
CA TRP A 132 -12.82 -5.40 15.71
C TRP A 132 -13.17 -4.36 14.66
N ILE A 133 -13.58 -3.15 15.09
CA ILE A 133 -13.88 -2.04 14.18
C ILE A 133 -12.62 -1.67 13.36
N PHE A 134 -11.47 -1.53 14.02
CA PHE A 134 -10.21 -1.26 13.33
C PHE A 134 -9.76 -2.41 12.44
N ALA A 135 -9.88 -3.66 12.90
CA ALA A 135 -9.52 -4.84 12.12
C ALA A 135 -10.37 -4.97 10.84
N PHE A 136 -11.70 -4.79 10.96
CA PHE A 136 -12.58 -4.77 9.78
C PHE A 136 -12.27 -3.59 8.86
N GLY A 137 -12.05 -2.41 9.39
CA GLY A 137 -11.66 -1.23 8.60
C GLY A 137 -10.39 -1.49 7.80
N GLN A 138 -9.37 -2.06 8.43
CA GLN A 138 -8.12 -2.43 7.76
C GLN A 138 -8.33 -3.51 6.71
N ALA A 139 -9.11 -4.55 6.98
CA ALA A 139 -9.41 -5.60 6.02
C ALA A 139 -10.15 -5.06 4.78
N PHE A 140 -11.15 -4.20 4.96
CA PHE A 140 -11.86 -3.55 3.86
C PHE A 140 -10.95 -2.65 3.03
N PHE A 141 -10.02 -1.97 3.67
CA PHE A 141 -9.05 -1.11 3.00
C PHE A 141 -8.04 -1.94 2.21
N SER A 142 -7.41 -2.94 2.82
CA SER A 142 -6.37 -3.80 2.23
C SER A 142 -6.90 -4.56 1.00
N LEU A 143 -8.07 -5.17 1.13
CA LEU A 143 -8.73 -5.89 0.03
C LEU A 143 -9.36 -4.96 -1.03
N SER A 144 -9.18 -3.65 -0.90
CA SER A 144 -9.76 -2.65 -1.81
C SER A 144 -11.27 -2.75 -2.01
N VAL A 145 -11.99 -3.27 -1.02
CA VAL A 145 -13.46 -3.39 -1.06
C VAL A 145 -14.08 -2.00 -0.97
N ALA A 146 -13.63 -1.16 -0.04
CA ALA A 146 -14.13 0.19 0.14
C ALA A 146 -13.75 1.14 -1.01
N GLY A 147 -12.61 0.89 -1.69
CA GLY A 147 -12.10 1.71 -2.79
C GLY A 147 -12.57 1.30 -4.19
N ASN A 148 -13.55 0.40 -4.32
CA ASN A 148 -14.02 -0.17 -5.59
C ASN A 148 -12.94 -0.88 -6.45
N GLY A 149 -11.73 -1.07 -5.95
CA GLY A 149 -10.65 -1.73 -6.67
C GLY A 149 -11.03 -3.15 -7.09
N SER A 150 -11.61 -3.92 -6.18
CA SER A 150 -12.07 -5.28 -6.45
C SER A 150 -13.15 -5.34 -7.55
N VAL A 151 -14.04 -4.33 -7.62
CA VAL A 151 -15.07 -4.24 -8.67
C VAL A 151 -14.43 -3.94 -10.03
N ILE A 152 -13.46 -3.02 -10.06
CA ILE A 152 -12.76 -2.63 -11.30
C ILE A 152 -11.95 -3.81 -11.83
N TYR A 153 -11.15 -4.47 -10.98
CA TYR A 153 -10.37 -5.65 -11.40
C TYR A 153 -11.28 -6.81 -11.81
N GLY A 154 -12.39 -7.01 -11.10
CA GLY A 154 -13.40 -8.02 -11.47
C GLY A 154 -14.00 -7.78 -12.87
N SER A 155 -14.12 -6.53 -13.30
CA SER A 155 -14.65 -6.20 -14.62
C SER A 155 -13.71 -6.57 -15.78
N TYR A 156 -12.42 -6.76 -15.50
CA TYR A 156 -11.41 -7.15 -16.50
C TYR A 156 -11.25 -8.66 -16.64
N LEU A 157 -11.84 -9.43 -15.72
CA LEU A 157 -11.72 -10.89 -15.74
C LEU A 157 -12.54 -11.53 -16.86
N PRO A 158 -12.02 -12.59 -17.49
CA PRO A 158 -12.76 -13.34 -18.49
C PRO A 158 -13.95 -14.08 -17.85
N LYS A 159 -15.01 -14.33 -18.63
CA LYS A 159 -16.27 -14.93 -18.14
C LYS A 159 -16.11 -16.35 -17.58
N ASN A 160 -15.05 -17.05 -17.91
CA ASN A 160 -14.73 -18.41 -17.47
C ASN A 160 -13.81 -18.46 -16.24
N GLU A 161 -13.51 -17.31 -15.63
CA GLU A 161 -12.66 -17.24 -14.44
C GLU A 161 -13.37 -17.81 -13.20
N ASN A 162 -12.62 -18.55 -12.40
CA ASN A 162 -13.09 -19.06 -11.11
C ASN A 162 -13.02 -17.97 -10.04
N LEU A 163 -14.01 -17.08 -10.01
CA LEU A 163 -14.06 -15.94 -9.09
C LEU A 163 -13.92 -16.33 -7.60
N PRO A 164 -14.59 -17.36 -7.08
CA PRO A 164 -14.43 -17.75 -5.67
C PRO A 164 -13.00 -18.21 -5.35
N GLY A 165 -12.37 -18.94 -6.27
CA GLY A 165 -10.97 -19.38 -6.12
C GLY A 165 -10.00 -18.21 -6.12
N SER A 166 -10.14 -17.30 -7.05
CA SER A 166 -9.32 -16.09 -7.17
C SER A 166 -9.50 -15.17 -5.95
N ALA A 167 -10.72 -14.93 -5.50
CA ALA A 167 -11.01 -14.13 -4.31
C ALA A 167 -10.40 -14.73 -3.04
N ARG A 168 -10.51 -16.05 -2.87
CA ARG A 168 -9.87 -16.74 -1.74
C ARG A 168 -8.36 -16.60 -1.75
N ASN A 169 -7.73 -16.75 -2.91
CA ASN A 169 -6.27 -16.59 -3.04
C ASN A 169 -5.84 -15.17 -2.72
N VAL A 170 -6.55 -14.16 -3.22
CA VAL A 170 -6.30 -12.75 -2.89
C VAL A 170 -6.35 -12.54 -1.38
N ALA A 171 -7.41 -12.99 -0.72
CA ALA A 171 -7.57 -12.82 0.73
C ALA A 171 -6.45 -13.50 1.53
N ILE A 172 -6.05 -14.73 1.14
CA ILE A 172 -4.97 -15.46 1.83
C ILE A 172 -3.62 -14.75 1.63
N PHE A 173 -3.28 -14.40 0.39
CA PHE A 173 -1.98 -13.76 0.11
C PHE A 173 -1.89 -12.35 0.66
N ASP A 174 -2.98 -11.58 0.66
CA ASP A 174 -3.05 -10.27 1.28
C ASP A 174 -2.78 -10.36 2.80
N THR A 175 -3.46 -11.29 3.48
CA THR A 175 -3.26 -11.53 4.91
C THR A 175 -1.85 -12.03 5.25
N LEU A 176 -1.23 -12.82 4.38
CA LEU A 176 0.13 -13.31 4.60
C LEU A 176 1.19 -12.23 4.36
N ALA A 177 0.90 -11.26 3.49
CA ALA A 177 1.82 -10.17 3.18
C ALA A 177 1.74 -9.02 4.20
N ALA A 178 0.62 -8.87 4.89
CA ALA A 178 0.38 -7.85 5.91
C ALA A 178 1.05 -8.19 7.23
#